data_5d23c3869cc571d33501519d98d3e8f1
#
_entry.id   5d23c3869cc571d33501519d98d3e8f1
#
_cell.length_a   1.000
_cell.length_b   1.000
_cell.length_c   1.000
_cell.angle_alpha   90.00
_cell.angle_beta   90.00
_cell.angle_gamma   90.00
#
_symmetry.space_group_name_H-M   'P 1'
#
loop_
_entity.id
_entity.type
_entity.pdbx_description
1 polymer ?
#
loop_
_entity_poly.entity_id
_entity_poly.type
_entity_poly.pdbx_seq_one_letter_code
_entity_poly.pdbx_strand_id
1 'polypeptide(L)'
;VSTYIGRTPPRYYLSNVSFGPQSNYAQILVKCKTSELSRQLHTRLQDSISLKYPEPLIKVNKFELSPLTEAVIEARFLGPDPAVLDSLVGQAIEVMRRNPKVADARNEWGNMSLVIRPVYDPVKAGALGITKASMMQSVKSINDGLPVGIYRDDEKKVPVLLKSGDVDITDVNALGDFSIWNGERSAPLSQVTERIERGWEFPQVRTYNRQLSMAAMCGVKPGYTMSEVHGEIRKEIEKIHLPEGYTFFWDSQYKDQGEAMQAIAKYFPLAFLALIVILVALFGNFREPVIILCILPLSLIGIAVGMLLTGFDFGFFPIAGWLGLLGMIIKNVIVLIDEINVQHRSGIDLYTSIVEATVSPTRPVLM
;
A
#
# COMPACT_ATOMS: atom_id res chain seq x y z
N VAL A 1 19.33 -12.68 3.93
CA VAL A 1 19.08 -11.58 2.99
C VAL A 1 18.72 -12.19 1.64
N SER A 2 17.68 -11.70 1.00
CA SER A 2 17.28 -12.10 -0.35
C SER A 2 17.11 -10.85 -1.21
N THR A 3 17.67 -10.87 -2.42
CA THR A 3 17.63 -9.73 -3.35
C THR A 3 16.82 -10.09 -4.59
N TYR A 4 15.93 -9.19 -4.98
CA TYR A 4 15.11 -9.29 -6.19
C TYR A 4 15.40 -8.07 -7.06
N ILE A 5 15.74 -8.29 -8.33
CA ILE A 5 16.05 -7.23 -9.30
C ILE A 5 15.05 -7.35 -10.44
N GLY A 6 14.50 -6.22 -10.88
CA GLY A 6 13.54 -6.14 -11.98
C GLY A 6 12.14 -6.63 -11.66
N ARG A 7 11.85 -7.04 -10.44
CA ARG A 7 10.52 -7.48 -9.99
C ARG A 7 10.42 -7.51 -8.47
N THR A 8 9.20 -7.52 -7.93
CA THR A 8 8.94 -7.82 -6.53
C THR A 8 9.07 -9.32 -6.26
N PRO A 9 9.37 -9.72 -5.00
CA PRO A 9 9.29 -11.12 -4.60
C PRO A 9 7.87 -11.68 -4.77
N PRO A 10 7.70 -13.01 -4.81
CA PRO A 10 6.38 -13.63 -4.72
C PRO A 10 5.62 -13.11 -3.52
N ARG A 11 4.30 -12.95 -3.65
CA ARG A 11 3.44 -12.44 -2.58
C ARG A 11 3.27 -13.50 -1.48
N TYR A 12 4.15 -13.49 -0.49
CA TYR A 12 4.08 -14.35 0.70
C TYR A 12 3.47 -13.63 1.92
N TYR A 13 3.16 -12.37 1.79
CA TYR A 13 2.60 -11.52 2.83
C TYR A 13 1.46 -10.66 2.26
N LEU A 14 0.31 -10.65 2.96
CA LEU A 14 -0.92 -10.07 2.40
C LEU A 14 -0.79 -8.56 2.11
N SER A 15 -0.13 -7.83 2.99
CA SER A 15 0.06 -6.37 2.86
C SER A 15 1.26 -5.98 1.99
N ASN A 16 1.92 -6.93 1.30
CA ASN A 16 2.97 -6.60 0.36
C ASN A 16 2.36 -6.30 -1.01
N VAL A 17 2.55 -5.08 -1.48
CA VAL A 17 2.17 -4.70 -2.84
C VAL A 17 3.13 -5.38 -3.81
N SER A 18 2.59 -6.11 -4.78
CA SER A 18 3.38 -6.78 -5.81
C SER A 18 3.26 -6.00 -7.11
N PHE A 19 4.41 -5.55 -7.60
CA PHE A 19 4.52 -4.92 -8.91
C PHE A 19 4.92 -5.96 -9.96
N GLY A 20 4.46 -5.76 -11.18
CA GLY A 20 4.93 -6.49 -12.34
C GLY A 20 6.43 -6.25 -12.62
N PRO A 21 7.00 -6.88 -13.64
CA PRO A 21 8.39 -6.65 -14.04
C PRO A 21 8.65 -5.16 -14.34
N GLN A 22 9.69 -4.60 -13.71
CA GLN A 22 10.12 -3.20 -13.90
C GLN A 22 11.65 -3.16 -13.89
N SER A 23 12.26 -2.67 -14.96
CA SER A 23 13.72 -2.61 -15.10
C SER A 23 14.41 -1.69 -14.09
N ASN A 24 13.68 -0.68 -13.60
CA ASN A 24 14.17 0.33 -12.65
C ASN A 24 13.81 -0.01 -11.18
N TYR A 25 13.45 -1.26 -10.86
CA TYR A 25 13.04 -1.67 -9.53
C TYR A 25 13.92 -2.79 -8.97
N ALA A 26 14.28 -2.66 -7.70
CA ALA A 26 14.92 -3.73 -6.94
C ALA A 26 14.39 -3.77 -5.50
N GLN A 27 14.33 -4.93 -4.91
CA GLN A 27 13.91 -5.13 -3.51
C GLN A 27 14.86 -6.06 -2.79
N ILE A 28 15.25 -5.65 -1.59
CA ILE A 28 16.09 -6.45 -0.69
C ILE A 28 15.26 -6.81 0.54
N LEU A 29 15.14 -8.10 0.81
CA LEU A 29 14.47 -8.62 2.00
C LEU A 29 15.52 -8.98 3.06
N VAL A 30 15.39 -8.42 4.24
CA VAL A 30 16.27 -8.67 5.38
C VAL A 30 15.48 -9.33 6.51
N LYS A 31 15.78 -10.60 6.80
CA LYS A 31 15.21 -11.31 7.96
C LYS A 31 16.10 -11.05 9.18
N CYS A 32 15.56 -10.35 10.17
CA CYS A 32 16.22 -10.10 11.45
C CYS A 32 15.96 -11.25 12.44
N LYS A 33 16.88 -11.43 13.40
CA LYS A 33 16.72 -12.46 14.46
C LYS A 33 15.67 -12.05 15.50
N THR A 34 15.53 -10.76 15.78
CA THR A 34 14.60 -10.23 16.78
C THR A 34 13.84 -9.01 16.21
N SER A 35 12.64 -8.75 16.74
CA SER A 35 11.84 -7.58 16.39
C SER A 35 12.54 -6.26 16.78
N GLU A 36 13.27 -6.27 17.90
CA GLU A 36 14.04 -5.11 18.35
C GLU A 36 15.16 -4.74 17.37
N LEU A 37 15.92 -5.75 16.90
CA LEU A 37 16.94 -5.53 15.86
C LEU A 37 16.33 -5.01 14.57
N SER A 38 15.12 -5.44 14.21
CA SER A 38 14.41 -4.95 13.03
C SER A 38 14.06 -3.47 13.18
N ARG A 39 13.60 -3.02 14.36
CA ARG A 39 13.31 -1.60 14.62
C ARG A 39 14.54 -0.72 14.52
N GLN A 40 15.63 -1.13 15.20
CA GLN A 40 16.89 -0.39 15.17
C GLN A 40 17.49 -0.30 13.76
N LEU A 41 17.44 -1.42 13.02
CA LEU A 41 17.94 -1.49 11.66
C LEU A 41 17.13 -0.60 10.70
N HIS A 42 15.81 -0.59 10.83
CA HIS A 42 14.92 0.26 10.03
C HIS A 42 15.31 1.74 10.14
N THR A 43 15.42 2.28 11.37
CA THR A 43 15.78 3.68 11.58
C THR A 43 17.17 4.00 11.06
N ARG A 44 18.17 3.16 11.35
CA ARG A 44 19.55 3.37 10.90
C ARG A 44 19.69 3.29 9.37
N LEU A 45 19.03 2.33 8.74
CA LEU A 45 19.14 2.15 7.29
C LEU A 45 18.46 3.28 6.52
N GLN A 46 17.27 3.72 6.95
CA GLN A 46 16.55 4.79 6.26
C GLN A 46 17.41 6.06 6.15
N ASP A 47 18.05 6.46 7.24
CA ASP A 47 18.86 7.67 7.27
C ASP A 47 20.21 7.49 6.55
N SER A 48 20.88 6.35 6.77
CA SER A 48 22.25 6.14 6.27
C SER A 48 22.30 5.82 4.78
N ILE A 49 21.33 5.04 4.26
CA ILE A 49 21.37 4.61 2.86
C ILE A 49 20.97 5.74 1.94
N SER A 50 19.96 6.53 2.29
CA SER A 50 19.50 7.67 1.49
C SER A 50 20.58 8.75 1.35
N LEU A 51 21.40 8.94 2.40
CA LEU A 51 22.55 9.85 2.34
C LEU A 51 23.70 9.32 1.47
N LYS A 52 23.94 8.00 1.51
CA LYS A 52 25.04 7.37 0.78
C LYS A 52 24.74 7.20 -0.72
N TYR A 53 23.48 7.00 -1.06
CA TYR A 53 23.00 6.79 -2.42
C TYR A 53 21.84 7.75 -2.71
N PRO A 54 22.12 9.00 -3.10
CA PRO A 54 21.09 10.02 -3.33
C PRO A 54 20.29 9.83 -4.64
N GLU A 55 20.85 9.11 -5.62
CA GLU A 55 20.24 8.94 -6.94
C GLU A 55 18.99 8.05 -6.94
N PRO A 56 19.00 6.82 -6.35
CA PRO A 56 17.83 5.98 -6.31
C PRO A 56 16.89 6.40 -5.19
N LEU A 57 15.57 6.27 -5.44
CA LEU A 57 14.59 6.37 -4.39
C LEU A 57 14.64 5.11 -3.51
N ILE A 58 15.18 5.24 -2.30
CA ILE A 58 15.30 4.12 -1.37
C ILE A 58 14.25 4.24 -0.28
N LYS A 59 13.44 3.21 -0.15
CA LYS A 59 12.42 3.07 0.90
C LYS A 59 12.73 1.87 1.77
N VAL A 60 12.91 2.09 3.06
CA VAL A 60 13.07 1.01 4.05
C VAL A 60 11.75 0.82 4.77
N ASN A 61 11.12 -0.33 4.58
CA ASN A 61 9.84 -0.67 5.21
C ASN A 61 9.98 -1.85 6.16
N LYS A 62 9.18 -1.85 7.21
CA LYS A 62 8.87 -3.05 7.99
C LYS A 62 7.61 -3.70 7.44
N PHE A 63 7.49 -5.01 7.62
CA PHE A 63 6.21 -5.67 7.41
C PHE A 63 5.23 -5.28 8.51
N GLU A 64 4.14 -4.66 8.12
CA GLU A 64 3.07 -4.24 9.01
C GLU A 64 1.76 -4.90 8.61
N LEU A 65 0.91 -5.21 9.59
CA LEU A 65 -0.46 -5.67 9.38
C LEU A 65 -1.34 -4.45 9.04
N SER A 66 -1.03 -3.82 7.91
CA SER A 66 -1.74 -2.65 7.40
C SER A 66 -2.51 -3.01 6.12
N PRO A 67 -3.56 -2.29 5.75
CA PRO A 67 -4.15 -2.40 4.42
C PRO A 67 -3.10 -2.27 3.32
N LEU A 68 -3.38 -2.88 2.17
CA LEU A 68 -2.53 -2.83 0.96
C LEU A 68 -2.47 -1.40 0.41
N THR A 69 -1.57 -0.59 0.94
CA THR A 69 -1.33 0.76 0.44
C THR A 69 0.15 0.95 0.11
N GLU A 70 0.41 1.60 -1.02
CA GLU A 70 1.79 1.91 -1.44
C GLU A 70 2.37 3.05 -0.59
N ALA A 71 1.52 3.92 -0.09
CA ALA A 71 1.86 5.03 0.80
C ALA A 71 0.77 5.24 1.85
N VAL A 72 1.12 5.93 2.92
CA VAL A 72 0.20 6.24 4.02
C VAL A 72 -0.73 7.40 3.64
N ILE A 73 -0.19 8.39 2.93
CA ILE A 73 -0.91 9.58 2.48
C ILE A 73 -0.72 9.70 0.96
N GLU A 74 -1.82 9.86 0.25
CA GLU A 74 -1.85 10.05 -1.19
C GLU A 74 -2.74 11.25 -1.56
N ALA A 75 -2.14 12.22 -2.22
CA ALA A 75 -2.83 13.36 -2.83
C ALA A 75 -3.01 13.05 -4.32
N ARG A 76 -4.20 12.62 -4.73
CA ARG A 76 -4.49 12.10 -6.06
C ARG A 76 -5.14 13.16 -6.94
N PHE A 77 -4.56 13.34 -8.12
CA PHE A 77 -5.05 14.25 -9.16
C PHE A 77 -5.53 13.43 -10.36
N LEU A 78 -6.66 13.85 -10.95
CA LEU A 78 -7.22 13.26 -12.15
C LEU A 78 -7.32 14.33 -13.24
N GLY A 79 -7.07 13.95 -14.47
CA GLY A 79 -7.19 14.87 -15.60
C GLY A 79 -6.75 14.25 -16.92
N PRO A 80 -6.96 14.93 -18.06
CA PRO A 80 -6.70 14.35 -19.36
C PRO A 80 -5.23 14.35 -19.78
N ASP A 81 -4.42 15.30 -19.29
CA ASP A 81 -3.04 15.50 -19.76
C ASP A 81 -2.02 15.05 -18.69
N PRO A 82 -1.15 14.07 -19.01
CA PRO A 82 -0.10 13.60 -18.11
C PRO A 82 0.90 14.69 -17.68
N ALA A 83 1.22 15.65 -18.56
CA ALA A 83 2.20 16.69 -18.24
C ALA A 83 1.66 17.69 -17.20
N VAL A 84 0.37 18.02 -17.28
CA VAL A 84 -0.30 18.85 -16.30
C VAL A 84 -0.43 18.10 -14.97
N LEU A 85 -0.77 16.81 -15.01
CA LEU A 85 -0.82 15.96 -13.80
C LEU A 85 0.54 15.92 -13.11
N ASP A 86 1.63 15.74 -13.85
CA ASP A 86 2.99 15.73 -13.30
C ASP A 86 3.35 17.07 -12.64
N SER A 87 2.96 18.19 -13.27
CA SER A 87 3.15 19.52 -12.67
C SER A 87 2.38 19.69 -11.36
N LEU A 88 1.12 19.27 -11.29
CA LEU A 88 0.28 19.34 -10.09
C LEU A 88 0.83 18.45 -8.97
N VAL A 89 1.21 17.23 -9.31
CA VAL A 89 1.84 16.28 -8.39
C VAL A 89 3.20 16.80 -7.91
N GLY A 90 3.99 17.44 -8.79
CA GLY A 90 5.24 18.09 -8.43
C GLY A 90 5.06 19.17 -7.37
N GLN A 91 4.06 20.04 -7.51
CA GLN A 91 3.72 21.05 -6.51
C GLN A 91 3.32 20.41 -5.17
N ALA A 92 2.51 19.35 -5.19
CA ALA A 92 2.14 18.64 -3.97
C ALA A 92 3.36 17.96 -3.30
N ILE A 93 4.26 17.37 -4.06
CA ILE A 93 5.51 16.77 -3.55
C ILE A 93 6.40 17.83 -2.90
N GLU A 94 6.50 19.03 -3.47
CA GLU A 94 7.25 20.13 -2.88
C GLU A 94 6.69 20.55 -1.51
N VAL A 95 5.36 20.62 -1.38
CA VAL A 95 4.70 20.87 -0.08
C VAL A 95 5.04 19.76 0.91
N MET A 96 4.93 18.48 0.48
CA MET A 96 5.26 17.32 1.32
C MET A 96 6.71 17.34 1.78
N ARG A 97 7.67 17.65 0.90
CA ARG A 97 9.11 17.68 1.21
C ARG A 97 9.51 18.78 2.19
N ARG A 98 8.79 19.90 2.21
CA ARG A 98 9.02 20.99 3.18
C ARG A 98 8.69 20.59 4.61
N ASN A 99 7.81 19.61 4.79
CA ASN A 99 7.44 19.15 6.12
C ASN A 99 8.48 18.13 6.64
N PRO A 100 9.17 18.44 7.76
CA PRO A 100 10.23 17.57 8.29
C PRO A 100 9.74 16.22 8.80
N LYS A 101 8.43 16.06 9.04
CA LYS A 101 7.78 14.84 9.53
C LYS A 101 7.42 13.87 8.40
N VAL A 102 7.47 14.34 7.16
CA VAL A 102 7.21 13.53 5.97
C VAL A 102 8.42 12.67 5.62
N ALA A 103 8.15 11.45 5.20
CA ALA A 103 9.13 10.54 4.63
C ALA A 103 8.79 10.26 3.16
N ASP A 104 9.82 9.99 2.35
CA ASP A 104 9.75 9.44 0.98
C ASP A 104 8.68 10.05 0.05
N ALA A 105 8.56 11.40 0.05
CA ALA A 105 7.65 12.09 -0.87
C ALA A 105 8.04 11.83 -2.35
N ARG A 106 7.10 11.23 -3.11
CA ARG A 106 7.35 10.74 -4.47
C ARG A 106 6.10 10.80 -5.36
N ASN A 107 6.33 10.69 -6.67
CA ASN A 107 5.29 10.51 -7.67
C ASN A 107 4.89 9.01 -7.76
N GLU A 108 3.59 8.72 -7.86
CA GLU A 108 3.05 7.37 -8.03
C GLU A 108 3.54 6.69 -9.33
N TRP A 109 3.70 7.44 -10.41
CA TRP A 109 4.18 6.88 -11.67
C TRP A 109 5.71 6.63 -11.68
N GLY A 110 6.42 7.06 -10.63
CA GLY A 110 7.86 6.95 -10.50
C GLY A 110 8.61 8.00 -11.31
N ASN A 111 9.91 7.80 -11.47
CA ASN A 111 10.75 8.67 -12.30
C ASN A 111 10.61 8.28 -13.76
N MET A 112 10.65 9.27 -14.65
CA MET A 112 10.72 9.02 -16.08
C MET A 112 11.98 8.22 -16.43
N SER A 113 11.84 7.29 -17.37
CA SER A 113 12.92 6.49 -17.92
C SER A 113 13.23 6.95 -19.34
N LEU A 114 14.52 6.90 -19.72
CA LEU A 114 14.91 7.14 -21.09
C LEU A 114 14.35 6.04 -22.00
N VAL A 115 13.59 6.43 -23.00
CA VAL A 115 13.04 5.54 -24.01
C VAL A 115 13.61 5.88 -25.37
N ILE A 116 14.06 4.87 -26.09
CA ILE A 116 14.51 5.00 -27.48
C ILE A 116 13.46 4.34 -28.36
N ARG A 117 12.87 5.14 -29.26
CA ARG A 117 11.78 4.72 -30.13
C ARG A 117 12.19 4.80 -31.59
N PRO A 118 12.47 3.65 -32.24
CA PRO A 118 12.62 3.63 -33.69
C PRO A 118 11.26 3.86 -34.38
N VAL A 119 11.14 4.90 -35.18
CA VAL A 119 9.92 5.20 -35.94
C VAL A 119 9.96 4.42 -37.26
N TYR A 120 9.14 3.40 -37.37
CA TYR A 120 9.07 2.49 -38.53
C TYR A 120 8.61 3.24 -39.79
N ASP A 121 9.39 3.11 -40.90
CA ASP A 121 9.04 3.63 -42.21
C ASP A 121 8.50 2.47 -43.10
N PRO A 122 7.20 2.41 -43.38
CA PRO A 122 6.62 1.31 -44.14
C PRO A 122 7.11 1.24 -45.59
N VAL A 123 7.48 2.37 -46.19
CA VAL A 123 7.94 2.45 -47.59
C VAL A 123 9.37 1.89 -47.68
N LYS A 124 10.27 2.40 -46.89
CA LYS A 124 11.68 1.93 -46.86
C LYS A 124 11.76 0.44 -46.45
N ALA A 125 11.08 0.07 -45.38
CA ALA A 125 11.08 -1.28 -44.88
C ALA A 125 10.42 -2.29 -45.84
N GLY A 126 9.31 -1.87 -46.50
CA GLY A 126 8.63 -2.67 -47.53
C GLY A 126 9.51 -2.98 -48.74
N ALA A 127 10.32 -2.03 -49.21
CA ALA A 127 11.28 -2.25 -50.29
C ALA A 127 12.35 -3.32 -49.92
N LEU A 128 12.70 -3.40 -48.64
CA LEU A 128 13.66 -4.35 -48.11
C LEU A 128 13.02 -5.68 -47.66
N GLY A 129 11.69 -5.77 -47.70
CA GLY A 129 10.94 -6.93 -47.24
C GLY A 129 10.92 -7.09 -45.72
N ILE A 130 11.20 -6.02 -44.97
CA ILE A 130 11.21 -6.02 -43.51
C ILE A 130 9.84 -5.55 -42.98
N THR A 131 9.22 -6.34 -42.15
CA THR A 131 7.93 -6.00 -41.52
C THR A 131 8.13 -5.28 -40.18
N LYS A 132 7.13 -4.52 -39.73
CA LYS A 132 7.14 -3.91 -38.40
C LYS A 132 7.31 -4.96 -37.30
N ALA A 133 6.71 -6.13 -37.45
CA ALA A 133 6.83 -7.22 -36.48
C ALA A 133 8.26 -7.77 -36.39
N SER A 134 8.93 -8.01 -37.53
CA SER A 134 10.32 -8.46 -37.52
C SER A 134 11.27 -7.41 -36.96
N MET A 135 11.05 -6.12 -37.24
CA MET A 135 11.78 -5.03 -36.61
C MET A 135 11.61 -5.05 -35.09
N MET A 136 10.38 -5.13 -34.60
CA MET A 136 10.12 -5.18 -33.15
C MET A 136 10.75 -6.40 -32.48
N GLN A 137 10.71 -7.56 -33.11
CA GLN A 137 11.36 -8.77 -32.58
C GLN A 137 12.87 -8.61 -32.51
N SER A 138 13.49 -8.07 -33.54
CA SER A 138 14.93 -7.84 -33.56
C SER A 138 15.36 -6.83 -32.50
N VAL A 139 14.64 -5.72 -32.36
CA VAL A 139 14.92 -4.72 -31.30
C VAL A 139 14.72 -5.34 -29.90
N LYS A 140 13.67 -6.15 -29.73
CA LYS A 140 13.46 -6.87 -28.47
C LYS A 140 14.60 -7.81 -28.11
N SER A 141 15.26 -8.43 -29.10
CA SER A 141 16.39 -9.32 -28.86
C SER A 141 17.59 -8.61 -28.23
N ILE A 142 17.75 -7.32 -28.43
CA ILE A 142 18.82 -6.53 -27.82
C ILE A 142 18.62 -6.39 -26.30
N ASN A 143 17.40 -6.03 -25.89
CA ASN A 143 17.09 -5.70 -24.50
C ASN A 143 16.62 -6.93 -23.68
N ASP A 144 15.48 -7.48 -24.06
CA ASP A 144 14.81 -8.55 -23.30
C ASP A 144 15.30 -9.95 -23.67
N GLY A 145 15.81 -10.10 -24.89
CA GLY A 145 16.05 -11.40 -25.52
C GLY A 145 14.79 -12.00 -26.11
N LEU A 146 14.99 -12.93 -27.04
CA LEU A 146 13.92 -13.73 -27.64
C LEU A 146 13.90 -15.10 -27.01
N PRO A 147 12.77 -15.60 -26.50
CA PRO A 147 12.66 -16.96 -25.99
C PRO A 147 12.70 -17.95 -27.15
N VAL A 148 13.77 -18.72 -27.25
CA VAL A 148 14.01 -19.71 -28.31
C VAL A 148 13.78 -21.15 -27.85
N GLY A 149 13.61 -21.37 -26.53
CA GLY A 149 13.34 -22.70 -26.00
C GLY A 149 13.16 -22.67 -24.49
N ILE A 150 12.88 -23.86 -23.95
CA ILE A 150 12.75 -24.06 -22.49
C ILE A 150 13.68 -25.23 -22.14
N TYR A 151 14.66 -24.97 -21.32
CA TYR A 151 15.45 -25.98 -20.65
C TYR A 151 14.68 -26.47 -19.40
N ARG A 152 14.51 -27.79 -19.29
CA ARG A 152 13.85 -28.42 -18.14
C ARG A 152 14.90 -29.02 -17.24
N ASP A 153 14.94 -28.54 -16.01
CA ASP A 153 15.81 -29.00 -14.94
C ASP A 153 14.91 -29.50 -13.81
N ASP A 154 14.65 -30.77 -13.76
CA ASP A 154 13.65 -31.44 -12.92
C ASP A 154 12.28 -30.73 -12.99
N GLU A 155 11.87 -30.13 -11.91
CA GLU A 155 10.59 -29.38 -11.83
C GLU A 155 10.68 -27.96 -12.40
N LYS A 156 11.88 -27.46 -12.66
CA LYS A 156 12.10 -26.06 -13.10
C LYS A 156 12.05 -25.98 -14.63
N LYS A 157 11.34 -24.95 -15.09
CA LYS A 157 11.33 -24.55 -16.50
C LYS A 157 12.17 -23.29 -16.65
N VAL A 158 13.35 -23.41 -17.23
CA VAL A 158 14.28 -22.29 -17.45
C VAL A 158 14.16 -21.84 -18.91
N PRO A 159 13.70 -20.60 -19.18
CA PRO A 159 13.64 -20.11 -20.56
C PRO A 159 15.06 -19.90 -21.10
N VAL A 160 15.28 -20.35 -22.30
CA VAL A 160 16.50 -20.09 -23.09
C VAL A 160 16.22 -18.81 -23.89
N LEU A 161 16.99 -17.77 -23.63
CA LEU A 161 16.84 -16.46 -24.29
C LEU A 161 18.00 -16.25 -25.26
N LEU A 162 17.66 -15.96 -26.50
CA LEU A 162 18.61 -15.46 -27.50
C LEU A 162 18.72 -13.95 -27.35
N LYS A 163 19.87 -13.46 -26.95
CA LYS A 163 20.18 -12.02 -26.93
C LYS A 163 21.17 -11.69 -28.04
N SER A 164 20.97 -10.55 -28.66
CA SER A 164 22.00 -9.94 -29.49
C SER A 164 23.18 -9.54 -28.60
N GLY A 165 24.41 -9.63 -29.14
CA GLY A 165 25.61 -9.26 -28.37
C GLY A 165 25.59 -7.85 -27.84
N ASP A 166 26.71 -7.37 -27.31
CA ASP A 166 26.86 -6.07 -26.63
C ASP A 166 26.62 -4.88 -27.58
N VAL A 167 25.35 -4.56 -27.83
CA VAL A 167 24.93 -3.32 -28.50
C VAL A 167 24.67 -2.29 -27.41
N ASP A 168 25.40 -1.19 -27.44
CA ASP A 168 25.09 -0.06 -26.57
C ASP A 168 23.81 0.61 -27.05
N ILE A 169 22.70 0.27 -26.37
CA ILE A 169 21.36 0.81 -26.67
C ILE A 169 21.27 2.31 -26.40
N THR A 170 22.21 2.91 -25.69
CA THR A 170 22.23 4.35 -25.42
C THR A 170 22.86 5.13 -26.56
N ASP A 171 23.67 4.49 -27.38
CA ASP A 171 24.21 5.06 -28.61
C ASP A 171 23.24 4.84 -29.79
N VAL A 172 22.64 5.94 -30.28
CA VAL A 172 21.71 5.91 -31.42
C VAL A 172 22.39 5.42 -32.70
N ASN A 173 23.69 5.70 -32.89
CA ASN A 173 24.42 5.27 -34.10
C ASN A 173 24.62 3.74 -34.04
N ALA A 174 25.10 3.23 -32.93
CA ALA A 174 25.25 1.79 -32.72
C ALA A 174 23.91 1.05 -32.89
N LEU A 175 22.83 1.63 -32.38
CA LEU A 175 21.49 1.08 -32.56
C LEU A 175 21.01 1.18 -34.02
N GLY A 176 21.34 2.26 -34.74
CA GLY A 176 21.02 2.47 -36.16
C GLY A 176 21.67 1.43 -37.07
N ASP A 177 22.88 1.00 -36.75
CA ASP A 177 23.63 -0.02 -37.48
C ASP A 177 23.22 -1.46 -37.14
N PHE A 178 22.38 -1.62 -36.12
CA PHE A 178 21.89 -2.93 -35.72
C PHE A 178 21.07 -3.61 -36.82
N SER A 179 21.44 -4.86 -37.18
CA SER A 179 20.78 -5.60 -38.26
C SER A 179 19.43 -6.17 -37.83
N ILE A 180 18.39 -5.77 -38.54
CA ILE A 180 17.04 -6.30 -38.45
C ILE A 180 16.89 -7.49 -39.39
N TRP A 181 16.34 -8.58 -38.90
CA TRP A 181 16.19 -9.83 -39.67
C TRP A 181 14.72 -10.15 -39.96
N ASN A 182 14.44 -10.58 -41.16
CA ASN A 182 13.17 -11.15 -41.56
C ASN A 182 13.42 -12.40 -42.41
N GLY A 183 13.62 -13.55 -41.74
CA GLY A 183 14.03 -14.77 -42.41
C GLY A 183 15.44 -14.68 -43.02
N GLU A 184 15.54 -14.71 -44.32
CA GLU A 184 16.83 -14.66 -45.04
C GLU A 184 17.31 -13.23 -45.32
N ARG A 185 16.46 -12.22 -45.09
CA ARG A 185 16.78 -10.83 -45.39
C ARG A 185 17.17 -10.09 -44.12
N SER A 186 18.16 -9.25 -44.25
CA SER A 186 18.58 -8.32 -43.17
C SER A 186 18.84 -6.94 -43.71
N ALA A 187 18.60 -5.93 -42.86
CA ALA A 187 18.92 -4.56 -43.14
C ALA A 187 19.22 -3.80 -41.81
N PRO A 188 20.09 -2.80 -41.83
CA PRO A 188 20.29 -1.92 -40.68
C PRO A 188 18.99 -1.26 -40.23
N LEU A 189 18.83 -1.05 -38.91
CA LEU A 189 17.64 -0.40 -38.35
C LEU A 189 17.43 0.98 -38.95
N SER A 190 18.51 1.75 -39.19
CA SER A 190 18.47 3.06 -39.85
C SER A 190 17.84 3.05 -41.24
N GLN A 191 17.91 1.95 -41.98
CA GLN A 191 17.32 1.82 -43.32
C GLN A 191 15.82 1.45 -43.31
N VAL A 192 15.29 1.02 -42.18
CA VAL A 192 13.86 0.62 -42.03
C VAL A 192 13.08 1.58 -41.15
N THR A 193 13.74 2.63 -40.66
CA THR A 193 13.15 3.66 -39.83
C THR A 193 13.22 5.04 -40.51
N GLU A 194 12.27 5.90 -40.18
CA GLU A 194 12.29 7.32 -40.55
C GLU A 194 13.34 8.06 -39.71
N ARG A 195 13.29 7.82 -38.39
CA ARG A 195 14.19 8.38 -37.38
C ARG A 195 14.19 7.51 -36.12
N ILE A 196 15.20 7.70 -35.28
CA ILE A 196 15.26 7.12 -33.93
C ILE A 196 15.08 8.26 -32.93
N GLU A 197 13.96 8.26 -32.22
CA GLU A 197 13.60 9.28 -31.23
C GLU A 197 14.13 8.87 -29.85
N ARG A 198 14.64 9.85 -29.12
CA ARG A 198 14.91 9.73 -27.67
C ARG A 198 13.86 10.55 -26.93
N GLY A 199 13.29 9.97 -25.90
CA GLY A 199 12.30 10.63 -25.07
C GLY A 199 12.37 10.16 -23.63
N TRP A 200 11.69 10.88 -22.75
CA TRP A 200 11.50 10.50 -21.38
C TRP A 200 10.04 10.12 -21.21
N GLU A 201 9.79 8.94 -20.70
CA GLU A 201 8.42 8.43 -20.49
C GLU A 201 8.30 7.83 -19.08
N PHE A 202 7.11 7.92 -18.53
CA PHE A 202 6.82 7.23 -17.28
C PHE A 202 6.77 5.71 -17.51
N PRO A 203 7.41 4.91 -16.63
CA PRO A 203 7.41 3.45 -16.77
C PRO A 203 6.03 2.83 -16.59
N GLN A 204 5.14 3.53 -15.91
CA GLN A 204 3.76 3.13 -15.70
C GLN A 204 2.83 4.33 -15.79
N VAL A 205 1.63 4.08 -16.30
CA VAL A 205 0.52 5.05 -16.35
C VAL A 205 -0.65 4.43 -15.62
N ARG A 206 -1.22 5.17 -14.67
CA ARG A 206 -2.38 4.70 -13.91
C ARG A 206 -3.64 5.45 -14.28
N THR A 207 -4.76 4.77 -14.21
CA THR A 207 -6.08 5.33 -14.40
C THR A 207 -6.95 5.02 -13.19
N TYR A 208 -7.81 5.96 -12.85
CA TYR A 208 -8.83 5.81 -11.82
C TYR A 208 -10.19 6.16 -12.45
N ASN A 209 -11.16 5.26 -12.36
CA ASN A 209 -12.48 5.46 -13.00
C ASN A 209 -12.40 5.89 -14.49
N ARG A 210 -11.49 5.27 -15.27
CA ARG A 210 -11.24 5.54 -16.70
C ARG A 210 -10.63 6.91 -17.01
N GLN A 211 -10.22 7.68 -16.03
CA GLN A 211 -9.47 8.94 -16.21
C GLN A 211 -8.01 8.71 -15.84
N LEU A 212 -7.09 9.41 -16.48
CA LEU A 212 -5.70 9.41 -16.07
C LEU A 212 -5.61 9.95 -14.66
N SER A 213 -4.80 9.29 -13.85
CA SER A 213 -4.68 9.56 -12.42
C SER A 213 -3.22 9.48 -12.02
N MET A 214 -2.75 10.51 -11.33
CA MET A 214 -1.41 10.56 -10.76
C MET A 214 -1.48 11.06 -9.33
N ALA A 215 -0.72 10.45 -8.42
CA ALA A 215 -0.72 10.82 -7.02
C ALA A 215 0.65 11.25 -6.51
N ALA A 216 0.65 12.30 -5.68
CA ALA A 216 1.76 12.59 -4.79
C ALA A 216 1.62 11.71 -3.55
N MET A 217 2.62 10.91 -3.29
CA MET A 217 2.62 9.89 -2.24
C MET A 217 3.67 10.21 -1.19
N CYS A 218 3.33 10.01 0.09
CA CYS A 218 4.34 10.08 1.14
C CYS A 218 4.08 9.11 2.29
N GLY A 219 5.15 8.78 3.00
CA GLY A 219 5.13 8.13 4.29
C GLY A 219 5.22 9.14 5.44
N VAL A 220 5.14 8.63 6.66
CA VAL A 220 5.31 9.40 7.91
C VAL A 220 6.54 8.89 8.63
N LYS A 221 7.38 9.80 9.13
CA LYS A 221 8.57 9.42 9.92
C LYS A 221 8.15 8.81 11.27
N PRO A 222 8.98 7.89 11.82
CA PRO A 222 8.74 7.32 13.13
C PRO A 222 8.54 8.39 14.22
N GLY A 223 7.55 8.20 15.09
CA GLY A 223 7.22 9.13 16.17
C GLY A 223 6.16 10.18 15.84
N TYR A 224 5.66 10.19 14.61
CA TYR A 224 4.56 11.08 14.19
C TYR A 224 3.37 10.27 13.70
N THR A 225 2.16 10.82 13.84
CA THR A 225 0.95 10.17 13.36
C THR A 225 0.56 10.64 11.97
N MET A 226 -0.11 9.76 11.20
CA MET A 226 -0.64 10.11 9.88
C MET A 226 -1.59 11.32 9.95
N SER A 227 -2.47 11.37 10.95
CA SER A 227 -3.44 12.45 11.10
C SER A 227 -2.79 13.82 11.35
N GLU A 228 -1.69 13.84 12.11
CA GLU A 228 -0.90 15.06 12.36
C GLU A 228 -0.26 15.57 11.08
N VAL A 229 0.50 14.71 10.40
CA VAL A 229 1.19 15.09 9.16
C VAL A 229 0.20 15.50 8.08
N HIS A 230 -0.88 14.74 7.87
CA HIS A 230 -1.93 15.08 6.94
C HIS A 230 -2.56 16.45 7.26
N GLY A 231 -2.86 16.73 8.55
CA GLY A 231 -3.44 18.00 8.98
C GLY A 231 -2.56 19.22 8.68
N GLU A 232 -1.22 19.03 8.69
CA GLU A 232 -0.25 20.08 8.37
C GLU A 232 -0.14 20.34 6.86
N ILE A 233 -0.01 19.28 6.03
CA ILE A 233 0.18 19.42 4.57
C ILE A 233 -1.12 19.73 3.83
N ARG A 234 -2.26 19.31 4.38
CA ARG A 234 -3.57 19.42 3.76
C ARG A 234 -3.90 20.82 3.28
N LYS A 235 -3.74 21.82 4.14
CA LYS A 235 -4.13 23.21 3.87
C LYS A 235 -3.35 23.84 2.72
N GLU A 236 -2.12 23.39 2.49
CA GLU A 236 -1.29 23.90 1.39
C GLU A 236 -1.59 23.15 0.09
N ILE A 237 -1.75 21.83 0.14
CA ILE A 237 -2.06 21.03 -1.06
C ILE A 237 -3.46 21.35 -1.60
N GLU A 238 -4.46 21.55 -0.73
CA GLU A 238 -5.82 21.94 -1.16
C GLU A 238 -5.90 23.36 -1.76
N LYS A 239 -4.86 24.20 -1.62
CA LYS A 239 -4.76 25.50 -2.27
C LYS A 239 -4.17 25.45 -3.68
N ILE A 240 -3.64 24.33 -4.11
CA ILE A 240 -3.10 24.17 -5.47
C ILE A 240 -4.22 24.46 -6.46
N HIS A 241 -3.97 25.41 -7.37
CA HIS A 241 -4.96 25.76 -8.39
C HIS A 241 -5.12 24.63 -9.41
N LEU A 242 -6.34 24.12 -9.53
CA LEU A 242 -6.67 23.07 -10.50
C LEU A 242 -7.21 23.71 -11.78
N PRO A 243 -6.62 23.41 -12.94
CA PRO A 243 -7.18 23.81 -14.23
C PRO A 243 -8.56 23.17 -14.47
N GLU A 244 -9.32 23.71 -15.42
CA GLU A 244 -10.61 23.15 -15.81
C GLU A 244 -10.45 21.70 -16.31
N GLY A 245 -11.33 20.80 -15.87
CA GLY A 245 -11.28 19.37 -16.19
C GLY A 245 -10.36 18.55 -15.30
N TYR A 246 -9.70 19.15 -14.31
CA TYR A 246 -8.90 18.43 -13.31
C TYR A 246 -9.62 18.36 -11.98
N THR A 247 -9.49 17.22 -11.29
CA THR A 247 -10.06 16.99 -9.97
C THR A 247 -9.00 16.46 -9.00
N PHE A 248 -9.24 16.66 -7.73
CA PHE A 248 -8.35 16.29 -6.65
C PHE A 248 -9.12 15.60 -5.51
N PHE A 249 -8.54 14.58 -4.91
CA PHE A 249 -9.01 14.00 -3.65
C PHE A 249 -7.88 13.31 -2.89
N TRP A 250 -8.09 13.16 -1.59
CA TRP A 250 -7.22 12.37 -0.73
C TRP A 250 -7.57 10.90 -0.86
N ASP A 251 -6.55 10.06 -1.01
CA ASP A 251 -6.70 8.60 -1.19
C ASP A 251 -5.86 7.82 -0.18
N SER A 252 -5.76 6.50 -0.35
CA SER A 252 -4.97 5.60 0.47
C SER A 252 -5.52 5.42 1.89
N GLN A 253 -4.66 5.09 2.84
CA GLN A 253 -5.02 4.74 4.21
C GLN A 253 -5.84 5.84 4.90
N TYR A 254 -5.59 7.11 4.58
CA TYR A 254 -6.36 8.23 5.13
C TYR A 254 -7.84 8.17 4.75
N LYS A 255 -8.12 7.92 3.47
CA LYS A 255 -9.49 7.77 2.96
C LYS A 255 -10.18 6.56 3.57
N ASP A 256 -9.52 5.40 3.54
CA ASP A 256 -10.09 4.15 4.06
C ASP A 256 -10.43 4.26 5.55
N GLN A 257 -9.53 4.86 6.35
CA GLN A 257 -9.81 5.12 7.76
C GLN A 257 -10.94 6.12 7.95
N GLY A 258 -10.98 7.18 7.12
CA GLY A 258 -12.05 8.18 7.17
C GLY A 258 -13.42 7.58 6.85
N GLU A 259 -13.53 6.78 5.80
CA GLU A 259 -14.75 6.07 5.41
C GLU A 259 -15.19 5.08 6.49
N ALA A 260 -14.26 4.31 7.06
CA ALA A 260 -14.55 3.38 8.14
C ALA A 260 -15.04 4.11 9.41
N MET A 261 -14.40 5.23 9.79
CA MET A 261 -14.84 6.05 10.92
C MET A 261 -16.22 6.67 10.70
N GLN A 262 -16.51 7.14 9.48
CA GLN A 262 -17.85 7.63 9.14
C GLN A 262 -18.90 6.52 9.21
N ALA A 263 -18.57 5.32 8.72
CA ALA A 263 -19.45 4.16 8.82
C ALA A 263 -19.73 3.78 10.29
N ILE A 264 -18.69 3.75 11.13
CA ILE A 264 -18.83 3.51 12.57
C ILE A 264 -19.73 4.59 13.19
N ALA A 265 -19.43 5.87 12.96
CA ALA A 265 -20.22 6.98 13.52
C ALA A 265 -21.69 6.95 13.09
N LYS A 266 -21.98 6.50 11.86
CA LYS A 266 -23.33 6.38 11.33
C LYS A 266 -24.11 5.19 11.92
N TYR A 267 -23.48 4.04 12.02
CA TYR A 267 -24.19 2.80 12.37
C TYR A 267 -24.08 2.45 13.86
N PHE A 268 -23.06 2.93 14.57
CA PHE A 268 -22.87 2.63 15.99
C PHE A 268 -24.04 3.09 16.86
N PRO A 269 -24.65 4.29 16.70
CA PRO A 269 -25.81 4.68 17.51
C PRO A 269 -27.01 3.77 17.33
N LEU A 270 -27.26 3.31 16.09
CA LEU A 270 -28.35 2.37 15.80
C LEU A 270 -28.09 0.99 16.41
N ALA A 271 -26.87 0.49 16.28
CA ALA A 271 -26.46 -0.79 16.89
C ALA A 271 -26.52 -0.72 18.42
N PHE A 272 -26.11 0.41 19.00
CA PHE A 272 -26.18 0.63 20.45
C PHE A 272 -27.63 0.71 20.97
N LEU A 273 -28.51 1.38 20.23
CA LEU A 273 -29.93 1.39 20.53
C LEU A 273 -30.56 -0.01 20.47
N ALA A 274 -30.24 -0.77 19.40
CA ALA A 274 -30.69 -2.14 19.28
C ALA A 274 -30.19 -3.03 20.44
N LEU A 275 -28.93 -2.85 20.84
CA LEU A 275 -28.36 -3.52 22.01
C LEU A 275 -29.15 -3.21 23.28
N ILE A 276 -29.50 -1.96 23.54
CA ILE A 276 -30.31 -1.57 24.71
C ILE A 276 -31.71 -2.29 24.67
N VAL A 277 -32.37 -2.28 23.52
CA VAL A 277 -33.65 -2.95 23.35
C VAL A 277 -33.55 -4.45 23.64
N ILE A 278 -32.51 -5.10 23.10
CA ILE A 278 -32.27 -6.54 23.34
C ILE A 278 -32.01 -6.82 24.83
N LEU A 279 -31.18 -6.00 25.49
CA LEU A 279 -30.89 -6.16 26.91
C LEU A 279 -32.15 -5.99 27.78
N VAL A 280 -32.98 -4.99 27.48
CA VAL A 280 -34.25 -4.78 28.20
C VAL A 280 -35.24 -5.94 27.97
N ALA A 281 -35.31 -6.46 26.72
CA ALA A 281 -36.11 -7.60 26.40
C ALA A 281 -35.63 -8.90 27.10
N LEU A 282 -34.31 -9.07 27.21
CA LEU A 282 -33.68 -10.23 27.83
C LEU A 282 -33.96 -10.28 29.34
N PHE A 283 -33.76 -9.17 30.03
CA PHE A 283 -33.88 -9.11 31.49
C PHE A 283 -35.31 -8.78 32.00
N GLY A 284 -36.18 -8.25 31.12
CA GLY A 284 -37.55 -7.85 31.47
C GLY A 284 -37.65 -6.64 32.40
N ASN A 285 -36.52 -5.93 32.63
CA ASN A 285 -36.48 -4.74 33.46
C ASN A 285 -35.38 -3.78 32.99
N PHE A 286 -35.24 -2.61 33.60
CA PHE A 286 -34.25 -1.59 33.22
C PHE A 286 -32.98 -1.56 34.11
N ARG A 287 -32.97 -2.26 35.25
CA ARG A 287 -31.85 -2.20 36.19
C ARG A 287 -30.61 -2.88 35.68
N GLU A 288 -30.71 -4.11 35.22
CA GLU A 288 -29.61 -4.92 34.70
C GLU A 288 -28.99 -4.30 33.44
N PRO A 289 -29.76 -3.87 32.42
CA PRO A 289 -29.24 -3.14 31.28
C PRO A 289 -28.43 -1.89 31.67
N VAL A 290 -28.88 -1.10 32.64
CA VAL A 290 -28.15 0.10 33.08
C VAL A 290 -26.83 -0.29 33.74
N ILE A 291 -26.77 -1.36 34.54
CA ILE A 291 -25.52 -1.86 35.13
C ILE A 291 -24.53 -2.26 34.02
N ILE A 292 -25.00 -3.00 33.01
CA ILE A 292 -24.18 -3.42 31.87
C ILE A 292 -23.61 -2.20 31.16
N LEU A 293 -24.44 -1.21 30.87
CA LEU A 293 -24.02 0.01 30.18
C LEU A 293 -23.01 0.84 31.01
N CYS A 294 -23.14 0.86 32.33
CA CYS A 294 -22.18 1.55 33.21
C CYS A 294 -20.79 0.90 33.26
N ILE A 295 -20.69 -0.38 32.91
CA ILE A 295 -19.40 -1.11 32.86
C ILE A 295 -18.64 -0.81 31.57
N LEU A 296 -19.33 -0.49 30.46
CA LEU A 296 -18.69 -0.27 29.15
C LEU A 296 -17.60 0.83 29.16
N PRO A 297 -17.81 1.99 29.81
CA PRO A 297 -16.77 3.01 29.88
C PRO A 297 -15.48 2.55 30.58
N LEU A 298 -15.55 1.56 31.49
CA LEU A 298 -14.34 1.02 32.14
C LEU A 298 -13.39 0.34 31.15
N SER A 299 -13.90 -0.16 30.03
CA SER A 299 -13.08 -0.75 28.98
C SER A 299 -12.07 0.25 28.39
N LEU A 300 -12.44 1.55 28.34
CA LEU A 300 -11.54 2.60 27.84
C LEU A 300 -10.30 2.76 28.74
N ILE A 301 -10.44 2.54 30.04
CA ILE A 301 -9.32 2.61 30.99
C ILE A 301 -8.30 1.50 30.64
N GLY A 302 -8.78 0.28 30.40
CA GLY A 302 -7.92 -0.84 30.05
C GLY A 302 -7.17 -0.61 28.73
N ILE A 303 -7.84 -0.08 27.73
CA ILE A 303 -7.23 0.27 26.45
C ILE A 303 -6.20 1.40 26.61
N ALA A 304 -6.57 2.48 27.32
CA ALA A 304 -5.67 3.60 27.54
C ALA A 304 -4.37 3.17 28.26
N VAL A 305 -4.50 2.34 29.30
CA VAL A 305 -3.34 1.79 30.00
C VAL A 305 -2.52 0.88 29.08
N GLY A 306 -3.18 -0.01 28.31
CA GLY A 306 -2.50 -0.89 27.36
C GLY A 306 -1.73 -0.12 26.30
N MET A 307 -2.30 0.95 25.73
CA MET A 307 -1.64 1.81 24.74
C MET A 307 -0.46 2.58 25.34
N LEU A 308 -0.62 3.13 26.54
CA LEU A 308 0.47 3.83 27.23
C LEU A 308 1.66 2.89 27.52
N LEU A 309 1.40 1.65 27.93
CA LEU A 309 2.45 0.66 28.21
C LEU A 309 3.15 0.16 26.95
N THR A 310 2.43 0.05 25.84
CA THR A 310 2.97 -0.47 24.57
C THR A 310 3.52 0.61 23.66
N GLY A 311 3.20 1.88 23.90
CA GLY A 311 3.59 3.00 23.04
C GLY A 311 2.94 2.98 21.65
N PHE A 312 1.79 2.32 21.50
CA PHE A 312 1.04 2.34 20.24
C PHE A 312 0.20 3.61 20.11
N ASP A 313 0.14 4.15 18.91
CA ASP A 313 -0.67 5.32 18.59
C ASP A 313 -2.17 4.97 18.53
N PHE A 314 -3.02 5.93 18.92
CA PHE A 314 -4.46 5.80 18.82
C PHE A 314 -4.90 5.99 17.37
N GLY A 315 -5.22 4.90 16.70
CA GLY A 315 -5.63 4.86 15.30
C GLY A 315 -6.84 3.95 15.07
N PHE A 316 -7.05 3.55 13.82
CA PHE A 316 -8.16 2.70 13.41
C PHE A 316 -8.19 1.33 14.13
N PHE A 317 -7.04 0.66 14.25
CA PHE A 317 -6.98 -0.68 14.84
C PHE A 317 -7.33 -0.71 16.33
N PRO A 318 -6.85 0.20 17.20
CA PRO A 318 -7.32 0.32 18.58
C PRO A 318 -8.83 0.52 18.69
N ILE A 319 -9.44 1.31 17.80
CA ILE A 319 -10.88 1.55 17.81
C ILE A 319 -11.64 0.27 17.42
N ALA A 320 -11.19 -0.43 16.38
CA ALA A 320 -11.78 -1.71 15.98
C ALA A 320 -11.63 -2.77 17.11
N GLY A 321 -10.47 -2.81 17.75
CA GLY A 321 -10.22 -3.66 18.91
C GLY A 321 -11.12 -3.34 20.09
N TRP A 322 -11.37 -2.03 20.35
CA TRP A 322 -12.30 -1.59 21.38
C TRP A 322 -13.74 -2.06 21.12
N LEU A 323 -14.22 -1.93 19.89
CA LEU A 323 -15.55 -2.42 19.51
C LEU A 323 -15.69 -3.94 19.75
N GLY A 324 -14.65 -4.71 19.42
CA GLY A 324 -14.60 -6.15 19.72
C GLY A 324 -14.60 -6.44 21.23
N LEU A 325 -13.84 -5.67 22.00
CA LEU A 325 -13.78 -5.78 23.46
C LEU A 325 -15.12 -5.44 24.11
N LEU A 326 -15.84 -4.42 23.62
CA LEU A 326 -17.21 -4.12 24.10
C LEU A 326 -18.12 -5.32 23.97
N GLY A 327 -18.12 -6.03 22.83
CA GLY A 327 -18.92 -7.24 22.64
C GLY A 327 -18.57 -8.34 23.63
N MET A 328 -17.28 -8.57 23.90
CA MET A 328 -16.84 -9.57 24.89
C MET A 328 -17.25 -9.21 26.33
N ILE A 329 -17.11 -7.93 26.71
CA ILE A 329 -17.52 -7.46 28.03
C ILE A 329 -19.03 -7.64 28.23
N ILE A 330 -19.85 -7.20 27.25
CA ILE A 330 -21.30 -7.34 27.30
C ILE A 330 -21.70 -8.80 27.50
N LYS A 331 -21.13 -9.71 26.70
CA LYS A 331 -21.40 -11.15 26.83
C LYS A 331 -21.07 -11.66 28.24
N ASN A 332 -19.88 -11.32 28.76
CA ASN A 332 -19.46 -11.80 30.06
C ASN A 332 -20.32 -11.24 31.20
N VAL A 333 -20.70 -9.96 31.11
CA VAL A 333 -21.53 -9.31 32.11
C VAL A 333 -22.96 -9.83 32.09
N ILE A 334 -23.53 -10.14 30.90
CA ILE A 334 -24.85 -10.78 30.80
C ILE A 334 -24.85 -12.10 31.53
N VAL A 335 -23.88 -12.99 31.28
CA VAL A 335 -23.77 -14.30 31.93
C VAL A 335 -23.63 -14.15 33.45
N LEU A 336 -22.80 -13.19 33.90
CA LEU A 336 -22.59 -12.93 35.32
C LEU A 336 -23.85 -12.45 36.02
N ILE A 337 -24.59 -11.51 35.43
CA ILE A 337 -25.84 -10.99 36.02
C ILE A 337 -26.93 -12.05 36.02
N ASP A 338 -27.03 -12.89 34.96
CA ASP A 338 -28.00 -13.98 34.91
C ASP A 338 -27.71 -15.00 36.03
N GLU A 339 -26.47 -15.39 36.23
CA GLU A 339 -26.06 -16.30 37.31
C GLU A 339 -26.38 -15.74 38.70
N ILE A 340 -26.10 -14.43 38.94
CA ILE A 340 -26.44 -13.75 40.20
C ILE A 340 -27.99 -13.83 40.42
N ASN A 341 -28.77 -13.54 39.38
CA ASN A 341 -30.22 -13.56 39.49
C ASN A 341 -30.77 -14.95 39.75
N VAL A 342 -30.21 -15.99 39.14
CA VAL A 342 -30.59 -17.39 39.36
C VAL A 342 -30.33 -17.81 40.82
N GLN A 343 -29.14 -17.52 41.35
CA GLN A 343 -28.75 -17.86 42.71
C GLN A 343 -29.58 -17.07 43.74
N HIS A 344 -29.82 -15.79 43.50
CA HIS A 344 -30.62 -14.96 44.39
C HIS A 344 -32.10 -15.42 44.42
N ARG A 345 -32.68 -15.83 43.28
CA ARG A 345 -34.02 -16.40 43.21
C ARG A 345 -34.11 -17.78 43.91
N SER A 346 -33.01 -18.49 44.02
CA SER A 346 -32.93 -19.76 44.78
C SER A 346 -32.81 -19.57 46.29
N GLY A 347 -32.86 -18.32 46.78
CA GLY A 347 -32.88 -17.99 48.21
C GLY A 347 -31.50 -17.72 48.81
N ILE A 348 -30.47 -17.64 48.02
CA ILE A 348 -29.11 -17.28 48.48
C ILE A 348 -29.06 -15.76 48.70
N ASP A 349 -28.39 -15.36 49.76
CA ASP A 349 -28.16 -13.94 50.04
C ASP A 349 -27.44 -13.24 48.87
N LEU A 350 -27.80 -11.98 48.60
CA LEU A 350 -27.30 -11.22 47.44
C LEU A 350 -25.76 -11.12 47.43
N TYR A 351 -25.15 -10.88 48.59
CA TYR A 351 -23.71 -10.77 48.66
C TYR A 351 -23.01 -12.11 48.31
N THR A 352 -23.53 -13.19 48.86
CA THR A 352 -23.02 -14.55 48.59
C THR A 352 -23.22 -14.92 47.12
N SER A 353 -24.39 -14.60 46.53
CA SER A 353 -24.68 -14.82 45.11
C SER A 353 -23.70 -14.05 44.21
N ILE A 354 -23.34 -12.82 44.53
CA ILE A 354 -22.37 -12.05 43.78
C ILE A 354 -20.97 -12.70 43.82
N VAL A 355 -20.54 -13.12 45.02
CA VAL A 355 -19.21 -13.74 45.20
C VAL A 355 -19.13 -15.07 44.45
N GLU A 356 -20.14 -15.96 44.63
CA GLU A 356 -20.15 -17.30 44.00
C GLU A 356 -20.30 -17.19 42.48
N ALA A 357 -21.19 -16.32 41.98
CA ALA A 357 -21.34 -16.06 40.56
C ALA A 357 -20.09 -15.47 39.91
N THR A 358 -19.26 -14.75 40.66
CA THR A 358 -17.98 -14.21 40.13
C THR A 358 -16.92 -15.31 40.03
N VAL A 359 -16.88 -16.25 40.97
CA VAL A 359 -15.90 -17.35 40.99
C VAL A 359 -16.22 -18.41 39.92
N SER A 360 -17.47 -18.73 39.72
CA SER A 360 -17.93 -19.79 38.80
C SER A 360 -17.52 -19.56 37.35
N PRO A 361 -17.73 -18.37 36.73
CA PRO A 361 -17.36 -18.10 35.35
C PRO A 361 -15.86 -17.76 35.16
N THR A 362 -15.10 -17.58 36.24
CA THR A 362 -13.66 -17.23 36.15
C THR A 362 -12.87 -18.30 35.38
N ARG A 363 -13.21 -19.59 35.53
CA ARG A 363 -12.60 -20.68 34.76
C ARG A 363 -12.81 -20.57 33.25
N PRO A 364 -14.05 -20.50 32.72
CA PRO A 364 -14.28 -20.41 31.28
C PRO A 364 -13.89 -19.05 30.66
N VAL A 365 -13.74 -18.00 31.46
CA VAL A 365 -13.26 -16.68 30.97
C VAL A 365 -11.74 -16.63 30.86
N LEU A 366 -11.00 -17.36 31.71
CA LEU A 366 -9.54 -17.44 31.69
C LEU A 366 -8.99 -18.51 30.72
N MET A 367 -9.80 -19.45 30.29
CA MET A 367 -9.48 -20.45 29.26
C MET A 367 -9.78 -19.93 27.86
#